data_2359934ca97b372520f28ae8754f86af
#
_entry.id   2359934ca97b372520f28ae8754f86af
#
_cell.length_a   1.000
_cell.length_b   1.000
_cell.length_c   1.000
_cell.angle_alpha   90.00
_cell.angle_beta   90.00
_cell.angle_gamma   90.00
#
_symmetry.space_group_name_H-M   'P 1'
#
loop_
_entity.id
_entity.type
_entity.pdbx_description
1 polymer ?
#
loop_
_entity_poly.entity_id
_entity_poly.type
_entity_poly.pdbx_seq_one_letter_code
_entity_poly.pdbx_strand_id
1 'polypeptide(L)'
;MALPLLDNTDLPLVLLGGTLCNARLWQPVIERLNVPAVLCVTLTGAESARQASRRLLTVLPPRFLLAGFSLGAIVALQIAADAPERLKGLALMSANPLADPPENAARRREAVRAARSQGVADWLASSLWRSYVAPSRLHDRALREVICRMAEECGIATFAQQTEIAIHRQDNRAAFNALSCPTLLINGAQDAICTPQHHQLLAAGNADATWYTVETGGHFIPLETPDEVAPPLRQWITECIQCATTD
;
A
#
# COMPACT_ATOMS: atom_id res chain seq x y z
N MET A 1 14.62 21.32 -17.14
CA MET A 1 15.81 20.47 -16.96
C MET A 1 15.31 19.05 -16.86
N ALA A 2 15.59 18.17 -17.81
CA ALA A 2 15.23 16.76 -17.71
C ALA A 2 16.00 16.16 -16.54
N LEU A 3 15.29 15.50 -15.61
CA LEU A 3 15.93 14.72 -14.55
C LEU A 3 16.72 13.59 -15.25
N PRO A 4 17.95 13.26 -14.78
CA PRO A 4 18.67 12.12 -15.32
C PRO A 4 17.82 10.87 -15.15
N LEU A 5 17.72 10.06 -16.21
CA LEU A 5 17.20 8.70 -16.12
C LEU A 5 18.04 7.98 -15.06
N LEU A 6 17.38 7.35 -14.10
CA LEU A 6 18.07 6.44 -13.18
C LEU A 6 18.68 5.35 -14.06
N ASP A 7 20.02 5.34 -14.16
CA ASP A 7 20.74 4.35 -14.94
C ASP A 7 20.36 2.95 -14.48
N ASN A 8 20.14 2.11 -15.48
CA ASN A 8 19.81 0.70 -15.53
C ASN A 8 20.11 -0.07 -14.22
N THR A 9 19.23 0.06 -13.23
CA THR A 9 19.28 -0.78 -12.04
C THR A 9 18.34 -1.94 -12.26
N ASP A 10 18.86 -3.17 -12.16
CA ASP A 10 18.08 -4.41 -12.19
C ASP A 10 17.09 -4.54 -10.99
N LEU A 11 16.71 -3.45 -10.37
CA LEU A 11 15.82 -3.38 -9.22
C LEU A 11 14.45 -2.79 -9.60
N PRO A 12 13.48 -3.60 -10.02
CA PRO A 12 12.14 -3.11 -10.33
C PRO A 12 11.42 -2.64 -9.05
N LEU A 13 10.61 -1.59 -9.20
CA LEU A 13 9.71 -1.12 -8.18
C LEU A 13 8.39 -1.90 -8.26
N VAL A 14 8.06 -2.65 -7.21
CA VAL A 14 6.80 -3.39 -7.06
C VAL A 14 5.85 -2.58 -6.19
N LEU A 15 4.66 -2.30 -6.72
CA LEU A 15 3.62 -1.50 -6.05
C LEU A 15 2.41 -2.37 -5.75
N LEU A 16 2.12 -2.62 -4.48
CA LEU A 16 0.96 -3.39 -4.03
C LEU A 16 -0.19 -2.45 -3.68
N GLY A 17 -1.32 -2.60 -4.38
CA GLY A 17 -2.53 -1.82 -4.13
C GLY A 17 -3.24 -2.18 -2.83
N GLY A 18 -4.12 -1.29 -2.37
CA GLY A 18 -5.01 -1.50 -1.23
C GLY A 18 -6.25 -2.33 -1.58
N THR A 19 -7.20 -2.38 -0.64
CA THR A 19 -8.51 -3.00 -0.87
C THR A 19 -9.24 -2.31 -2.03
N LEU A 20 -9.70 -3.11 -3.00
CA LEU A 20 -10.39 -2.63 -4.20
C LEU A 20 -9.56 -1.64 -5.05
N CYS A 21 -8.23 -1.75 -4.99
CA CYS A 21 -7.32 -0.92 -5.78
C CYS A 21 -6.64 -1.74 -6.88
N ASN A 22 -6.44 -1.07 -8.02
CA ASN A 22 -5.64 -1.56 -9.14
C ASN A 22 -4.57 -0.53 -9.54
N ALA A 23 -3.97 -0.64 -10.72
CA ALA A 23 -2.90 0.24 -11.18
C ALA A 23 -3.27 1.73 -11.21
N ARG A 24 -4.57 2.08 -11.32
CA ARG A 24 -5.05 3.48 -11.29
C ARG A 24 -4.67 4.21 -10.00
N LEU A 25 -4.57 3.47 -8.87
CA LEU A 25 -4.10 4.02 -7.60
C LEU A 25 -2.74 4.70 -7.73
N TRP A 26 -1.85 4.06 -8.47
CA TRP A 26 -0.46 4.44 -8.53
C TRP A 26 -0.12 5.38 -9.70
N GLN A 27 -1.02 5.47 -10.71
CA GLN A 27 -0.76 6.22 -11.93
C GLN A 27 -0.28 7.65 -11.66
N PRO A 28 -0.94 8.48 -10.81
CA PRO A 28 -0.48 9.85 -10.58
C PRO A 28 0.89 9.94 -9.91
N VAL A 29 1.24 8.95 -9.08
CA VAL A 29 2.56 8.89 -8.43
C VAL A 29 3.62 8.44 -9.43
N ILE A 30 3.35 7.39 -10.23
CA ILE A 30 4.28 6.87 -11.24
C ILE A 30 4.68 7.95 -12.25
N GLU A 31 3.72 8.75 -12.72
CA GLU A 31 3.97 9.86 -13.64
C GLU A 31 4.98 10.89 -13.09
N ARG A 32 5.10 10.98 -11.75
CA ARG A 32 6.01 11.87 -11.04
C ARG A 32 7.35 11.24 -10.66
N LEU A 33 7.43 9.91 -10.62
CA LEU A 33 8.65 9.21 -10.19
C LEU A 33 9.73 9.15 -11.25
N ASN A 34 9.35 9.03 -12.53
CA ASN A 34 10.28 8.84 -13.66
C ASN A 34 11.20 7.61 -13.47
N VAL A 35 10.63 6.47 -13.07
CA VAL A 35 11.34 5.20 -12.88
C VAL A 35 11.16 4.28 -14.09
N PRO A 36 12.20 3.55 -14.53
CA PRO A 36 12.16 2.78 -15.77
C PRO A 36 11.37 1.47 -15.69
N ALA A 37 11.27 0.86 -14.50
CA ALA A 37 10.63 -0.44 -14.32
C ALA A 37 9.70 -0.42 -13.10
N VAL A 38 8.38 -0.45 -13.36
CA VAL A 38 7.34 -0.46 -12.32
C VAL A 38 6.37 -1.62 -12.57
N LEU A 39 6.10 -2.39 -11.54
CA LEU A 39 5.10 -3.45 -11.54
C LEU A 39 3.98 -3.12 -10.55
N CYS A 40 2.80 -2.78 -11.06
CA CYS A 40 1.61 -2.59 -10.23
C CYS A 40 0.87 -3.92 -10.07
N VAL A 41 0.60 -4.31 -8.82
CA VAL A 41 -0.07 -5.56 -8.50
C VAL A 41 -1.43 -5.30 -7.86
N THR A 42 -2.48 -5.86 -8.45
CA THR A 42 -3.78 -6.00 -7.81
C THR A 42 -3.79 -7.29 -7.00
N LEU A 43 -4.07 -7.21 -5.70
CA LEU A 43 -4.09 -8.38 -4.82
C LEU A 43 -5.34 -9.21 -5.06
N THR A 44 -5.19 -10.33 -5.73
CA THR A 44 -6.28 -11.26 -6.07
C THR A 44 -5.83 -12.71 -5.92
N GLY A 45 -6.79 -13.65 -5.83
CA GLY A 45 -6.52 -15.08 -5.81
C GLY A 45 -5.87 -15.60 -4.51
N ALA A 46 -5.95 -14.83 -3.41
CA ALA A 46 -5.43 -15.22 -2.10
C ALA A 46 -6.40 -14.75 -0.99
N GLU A 47 -6.51 -15.52 0.07
CA GLU A 47 -7.36 -15.28 1.23
C GLU A 47 -6.58 -15.08 2.54
N SER A 48 -5.26 -14.95 2.45
CA SER A 48 -4.39 -14.55 3.55
C SER A 48 -3.15 -13.83 3.03
N ALA A 49 -2.55 -12.98 3.86
CA ALA A 49 -1.31 -12.28 3.51
C ALA A 49 -0.18 -13.28 3.20
N ARG A 50 -0.10 -14.38 3.94
CA ARG A 50 0.89 -15.45 3.69
C ARG A 50 0.68 -16.14 2.34
N GLN A 51 -0.57 -16.41 1.95
CA GLN A 51 -0.86 -16.98 0.63
C GLN A 51 -0.52 -16.00 -0.49
N ALA A 52 -0.88 -14.71 -0.32
CA ALA A 52 -0.53 -13.66 -1.28
C ALA A 52 0.98 -13.50 -1.43
N SER A 53 1.71 -13.43 -0.30
CA SER A 53 3.18 -13.37 -0.28
C SER A 53 3.82 -14.54 -1.03
N ARG A 54 3.45 -15.79 -0.73
CA ARG A 54 3.98 -16.98 -1.40
C ARG A 54 3.75 -16.93 -2.91
N ARG A 55 2.54 -16.57 -3.36
CA ARG A 55 2.22 -16.47 -4.79
C ARG A 55 3.06 -15.38 -5.47
N LEU A 56 3.17 -14.21 -4.86
CA LEU A 56 3.97 -13.11 -5.40
C LEU A 56 5.45 -13.47 -5.49
N LEU A 57 6.00 -14.11 -4.46
CA LEU A 57 7.40 -14.51 -4.44
C LEU A 57 7.76 -15.54 -5.53
N THR A 58 6.79 -16.27 -6.11
CA THR A 58 7.05 -17.17 -7.25
C THR A 58 7.22 -16.44 -8.59
N VAL A 59 6.70 -15.22 -8.72
CA VAL A 59 6.68 -14.49 -9.99
C VAL A 59 7.47 -13.18 -9.96
N LEU A 60 7.77 -12.66 -8.78
CA LEU A 60 8.58 -11.46 -8.62
C LEU A 60 10.07 -11.74 -8.88
N PRO A 61 10.83 -10.74 -9.35
CA PRO A 61 12.29 -10.85 -9.52
C PRO A 61 12.99 -11.25 -8.22
N PRO A 62 14.22 -11.81 -8.29
CA PRO A 62 14.98 -12.23 -7.10
C PRO A 62 15.21 -11.09 -6.10
N ARG A 63 15.41 -9.85 -6.59
CA ARG A 63 15.63 -8.63 -5.79
C ARG A 63 14.74 -7.51 -6.33
N PHE A 64 14.09 -6.75 -5.46
CA PHE A 64 13.17 -5.68 -5.85
C PHE A 64 13.01 -4.64 -4.74
N LEU A 65 12.52 -3.46 -5.12
CA LEU A 65 11.97 -2.45 -4.22
C LEU A 65 10.47 -2.73 -4.06
N LEU A 66 9.96 -2.66 -2.84
CA LEU A 66 8.56 -2.96 -2.55
C LEU A 66 7.87 -1.77 -1.89
N ALA A 67 6.77 -1.30 -2.48
CA ALA A 67 5.90 -0.32 -1.85
C ALA A 67 4.48 -0.90 -1.70
N GLY A 68 3.92 -0.81 -0.50
CA GLY A 68 2.58 -1.29 -0.19
C GLY A 68 1.69 -0.19 0.35
N PHE A 69 0.47 -0.09 -0.19
CA PHE A 69 -0.57 0.81 0.28
C PHE A 69 -1.68 0.04 1.00
N SER A 70 -2.03 0.42 2.24
CA SER A 70 -3.16 -0.13 2.98
C SER A 70 -3.11 -1.67 3.07
N LEU A 71 -4.01 -2.41 2.43
CA LEU A 71 -3.95 -3.88 2.32
C LEU A 71 -2.63 -4.36 1.70
N GLY A 72 -2.11 -3.61 0.71
CA GLY A 72 -0.80 -3.88 0.11
C GLY A 72 0.34 -3.78 1.11
N ALA A 73 0.24 -2.88 2.10
CA ALA A 73 1.21 -2.78 3.18
C ALA A 73 1.18 -4.01 4.11
N ILE A 74 0.00 -4.60 4.34
CA ILE A 74 -0.14 -5.87 5.09
C ILE A 74 0.59 -7.00 4.38
N VAL A 75 0.42 -7.10 3.05
CA VAL A 75 1.08 -8.14 2.24
C VAL A 75 2.59 -7.85 2.14
N ALA A 76 2.99 -6.58 2.03
CA ALA A 76 4.40 -6.18 2.01
C ALA A 76 5.12 -6.53 3.33
N LEU A 77 4.49 -6.32 4.48
CA LEU A 77 5.00 -6.76 5.77
C LEU A 77 5.11 -8.29 5.87
N GLN A 78 4.18 -9.02 5.25
CA GLN A 78 4.26 -10.49 5.18
C GLN A 78 5.41 -10.95 4.28
N ILE A 79 5.67 -10.27 3.15
CA ILE A 79 6.83 -10.54 2.29
C ILE A 79 8.13 -10.26 3.04
N ALA A 80 8.18 -9.19 3.82
CA ALA A 80 9.33 -8.88 4.68
C ALA A 80 9.61 -9.99 5.73
N ALA A 81 8.55 -10.66 6.22
CA ALA A 81 8.69 -11.79 7.14
C ALA A 81 9.09 -13.10 6.43
N ASP A 82 8.61 -13.32 5.19
CA ASP A 82 8.80 -14.58 4.47
C ASP A 82 10.12 -14.61 3.67
N ALA A 83 10.61 -13.45 3.16
CA ALA A 83 11.79 -13.36 2.30
C ALA A 83 12.49 -11.98 2.41
N PRO A 84 12.99 -11.58 3.59
CA PRO A 84 13.61 -10.27 3.80
C PRO A 84 14.83 -10.03 2.90
N GLU A 85 15.57 -11.06 2.55
CA GLU A 85 16.78 -11.01 1.70
C GLU A 85 16.50 -10.55 0.26
N ARG A 86 15.24 -10.68 -0.20
CA ARG A 86 14.82 -10.24 -1.53
C ARG A 86 14.50 -8.74 -1.59
N LEU A 87 14.25 -8.11 -0.44
CA LEU A 87 13.93 -6.70 -0.35
C LEU A 87 15.21 -5.86 -0.36
N LYS A 88 15.30 -4.95 -1.32
CA LYS A 88 16.33 -3.90 -1.36
C LYS A 88 15.81 -2.54 -0.91
N GLY A 89 14.55 -2.48 -0.53
CA GLY A 89 13.87 -1.38 0.11
C GLY A 89 12.40 -1.72 0.37
N LEU A 90 11.84 -1.16 1.44
CA LEU A 90 10.42 -1.30 1.79
C LEU A 90 9.79 0.06 2.08
N ALA A 91 8.73 0.42 1.33
CA ALA A 91 7.91 1.60 1.60
C ALA A 91 6.49 1.17 2.00
N LEU A 92 5.97 1.71 3.10
CA LEU A 92 4.63 1.43 3.60
C LEU A 92 3.81 2.72 3.63
N MET A 93 2.66 2.71 2.94
CA MET A 93 1.76 3.87 2.84
C MET A 93 0.41 3.54 3.46
N SER A 94 -0.09 4.44 4.30
CA SER A 94 -1.38 4.28 5.00
C SER A 94 -1.50 2.88 5.62
N ALA A 95 -0.48 2.46 6.38
CA ALA A 95 -0.31 1.11 6.88
C ALA A 95 -0.85 0.93 8.30
N ASN A 96 -1.47 -0.22 8.55
CA ASN A 96 -1.77 -0.71 9.90
C ASN A 96 -1.02 -2.03 10.13
N PRO A 97 0.02 -2.05 10.99
CA PRO A 97 0.86 -3.23 11.18
C PRO A 97 0.29 -4.29 12.14
N LEU A 98 -0.80 -3.96 12.84
CA LEU A 98 -1.36 -4.82 13.88
C LEU A 98 -2.17 -5.97 13.29
N ALA A 99 -2.26 -7.08 13.99
CA ALA A 99 -3.23 -8.13 13.70
C ALA A 99 -4.67 -7.57 13.75
N ASP A 100 -5.57 -8.17 12.97
CA ASP A 100 -6.98 -7.76 13.06
C ASP A 100 -7.62 -8.34 14.34
N PRO A 101 -8.30 -7.52 15.14
CA PRO A 101 -9.08 -8.04 16.26
C PRO A 101 -10.13 -9.06 15.78
N PRO A 102 -10.24 -10.25 16.42
CA PRO A 102 -11.16 -11.31 15.98
C PRO A 102 -12.62 -10.88 15.83
N GLU A 103 -13.05 -9.93 16.66
CA GLU A 103 -14.40 -9.35 16.64
C GLU A 103 -14.73 -8.59 15.36
N ASN A 104 -13.72 -8.15 14.61
CA ASN A 104 -13.92 -7.46 13.33
C ASN A 104 -14.32 -8.40 12.20
N ALA A 105 -14.04 -9.71 12.29
CA ALA A 105 -14.25 -10.65 11.20
C ALA A 105 -15.70 -10.70 10.71
N ALA A 106 -16.66 -10.75 11.63
CA ALA A 106 -18.09 -10.78 11.29
C ALA A 106 -18.52 -9.50 10.54
N ARG A 107 -18.11 -8.33 11.04
CA ARG A 107 -18.40 -7.02 10.41
C ARG A 107 -17.77 -6.91 9.04
N ARG A 108 -16.54 -7.40 8.86
CA ARG A 108 -15.86 -7.36 7.55
C ARG A 108 -16.57 -8.24 6.52
N ARG A 109 -16.99 -9.46 6.90
CA ARG A 109 -17.75 -10.34 6.02
C ARG A 109 -19.16 -9.81 5.71
N GLU A 110 -19.79 -9.10 6.68
CA GLU A 110 -21.04 -8.40 6.43
C GLU A 110 -20.88 -7.29 5.38
N ALA A 111 -19.78 -6.52 5.41
CA ALA A 111 -19.46 -5.53 4.40
C ALA A 111 -19.40 -6.16 2.98
N VAL A 112 -18.82 -7.36 2.85
CA VAL A 112 -18.82 -8.10 1.56
C VAL A 112 -20.24 -8.48 1.13
N ARG A 113 -21.09 -8.93 2.04
CA ARG A 113 -22.50 -9.26 1.73
C ARG A 113 -23.26 -8.01 1.27
N ALA A 114 -23.10 -6.90 1.98
CA ALA A 114 -23.72 -5.62 1.61
C ALA A 114 -23.25 -5.14 0.22
N ALA A 115 -21.93 -5.18 -0.03
CA ALA A 115 -21.37 -4.81 -1.33
C ALA A 115 -21.83 -5.73 -2.47
N ARG A 116 -22.07 -7.02 -2.21
CA ARG A 116 -22.63 -7.96 -3.19
C ARG A 116 -24.08 -7.60 -3.58
N SER A 117 -24.85 -7.11 -2.62
CA SER A 117 -26.26 -6.74 -2.83
C SER A 117 -26.41 -5.37 -3.50
N GLN A 118 -25.54 -4.42 -3.15
CA GLN A 118 -25.66 -3.02 -3.59
C GLN A 118 -24.86 -2.71 -4.86
N GLY A 119 -23.87 -3.54 -5.19
CA GLY A 119 -22.78 -3.20 -6.10
C GLY A 119 -21.58 -2.65 -5.30
N VAL A 120 -20.36 -3.07 -5.70
CA VAL A 120 -19.14 -2.75 -4.93
C VAL A 120 -18.86 -1.25 -4.88
N ALA A 121 -19.06 -0.55 -6.01
CA ALA A 121 -18.82 0.89 -6.09
C ALA A 121 -19.85 1.68 -5.27
N ASP A 122 -21.12 1.35 -5.35
CA ASP A 122 -22.19 2.02 -4.60
C ASP A 122 -22.04 1.80 -3.10
N TRP A 123 -21.71 0.56 -2.70
CA TRP A 123 -21.42 0.25 -1.32
C TRP A 123 -20.20 1.05 -0.81
N LEU A 124 -19.11 1.09 -1.55
CA LEU A 124 -17.92 1.87 -1.19
C LEU A 124 -18.26 3.36 -1.06
N ALA A 125 -18.97 3.90 -2.04
CA ALA A 125 -19.37 5.31 -2.07
C ALA A 125 -20.27 5.72 -0.90
N SER A 126 -21.14 4.82 -0.41
CA SER A 126 -22.02 5.09 0.71
C SER A 126 -21.38 4.79 2.08
N SER A 127 -20.56 3.75 2.17
CA SER A 127 -20.08 3.22 3.45
C SER A 127 -18.66 3.65 3.83
N LEU A 128 -17.77 3.84 2.85
CA LEU A 128 -16.35 4.07 3.12
C LEU A 128 -15.83 5.45 2.68
N TRP A 129 -16.50 6.11 1.74
CA TRP A 129 -16.01 7.36 1.15
C TRP A 129 -15.52 8.38 2.19
N ARG A 130 -16.31 8.61 3.24
CA ARG A 130 -16.00 9.59 4.30
C ARG A 130 -14.73 9.25 5.10
N SER A 131 -14.38 7.97 5.17
CA SER A 131 -13.17 7.50 5.86
C SER A 131 -11.96 7.36 4.94
N TYR A 132 -12.20 7.35 3.62
CA TYR A 132 -11.16 7.12 2.63
C TYR A 132 -10.39 8.38 2.24
N VAL A 133 -11.01 9.53 2.39
CA VAL A 133 -10.39 10.79 1.95
C VAL A 133 -10.38 11.82 3.06
N ALA A 134 -9.47 12.77 2.97
CA ALA A 134 -9.43 13.92 3.85
C ALA A 134 -10.75 14.70 3.80
N PRO A 135 -11.20 15.36 4.90
CA PRO A 135 -12.43 16.15 4.93
C PRO A 135 -12.53 17.19 3.80
N SER A 136 -11.42 17.80 3.42
CA SER A 136 -11.35 18.77 2.31
C SER A 136 -11.66 18.15 0.93
N ARG A 137 -11.53 16.82 0.77
CA ARG A 137 -11.73 16.09 -0.47
C ARG A 137 -13.11 15.42 -0.57
N LEU A 138 -13.98 15.56 0.42
CA LEU A 138 -15.30 14.91 0.46
C LEU A 138 -16.20 15.27 -0.73
N HIS A 139 -16.01 16.45 -1.32
CA HIS A 139 -16.77 16.92 -2.48
C HIS A 139 -16.03 16.73 -3.81
N ASP A 140 -14.87 16.10 -3.81
CA ASP A 140 -14.08 15.81 -5.01
C ASP A 140 -14.70 14.66 -5.82
N ARG A 141 -15.49 15.04 -6.83
CA ARG A 141 -16.21 14.08 -7.69
C ARG A 141 -15.25 13.26 -8.57
N ALA A 142 -14.17 13.87 -9.06
CA ALA A 142 -13.21 13.19 -9.92
C ALA A 142 -12.45 12.12 -9.15
N LEU A 143 -11.99 12.43 -7.94
CA LEU A 143 -11.34 11.46 -7.04
C LEU A 143 -12.29 10.30 -6.70
N ARG A 144 -13.54 10.63 -6.35
CA ARG A 144 -14.56 9.62 -6.04
C ARG A 144 -14.83 8.69 -7.22
N GLU A 145 -14.93 9.24 -8.44
CA GLU A 145 -15.13 8.46 -9.65
C GLU A 145 -13.98 7.47 -9.89
N VAL A 146 -12.73 7.91 -9.75
CA VAL A 146 -11.55 7.02 -9.90
C VAL A 146 -11.59 5.88 -8.88
N ILE A 147 -11.87 6.17 -7.61
CA ILE A 147 -11.91 5.15 -6.54
C ILE A 147 -13.08 4.16 -6.76
N CYS A 148 -14.27 4.65 -7.12
CA CYS A 148 -15.41 3.80 -7.45
C CYS A 148 -15.14 2.91 -8.67
N ARG A 149 -14.52 3.46 -9.72
CA ARG A 149 -14.15 2.70 -10.92
C ARG A 149 -13.15 1.59 -10.61
N MET A 150 -12.13 1.85 -9.79
CA MET A 150 -11.23 0.79 -9.33
C MET A 150 -11.97 -0.32 -8.60
N ALA A 151 -12.94 0.04 -7.75
CA ALA A 151 -13.75 -0.94 -7.02
C ALA A 151 -14.59 -1.81 -7.95
N GLU A 152 -15.21 -1.23 -8.97
CA GLU A 152 -15.96 -1.96 -10.01
C GLU A 152 -15.05 -2.91 -10.79
N GLU A 153 -13.90 -2.42 -11.26
CA GLU A 153 -12.92 -3.21 -12.02
C GLU A 153 -12.35 -4.37 -11.20
N CYS A 154 -12.13 -4.20 -9.90
CA CYS A 154 -11.72 -5.27 -9.00
C CYS A 154 -12.84 -6.29 -8.74
N GLY A 155 -14.05 -5.82 -8.54
CA GLY A 155 -15.23 -6.64 -8.37
C GLY A 155 -15.37 -7.35 -7.02
N ILE A 156 -16.53 -7.97 -6.81
CA ILE A 156 -16.93 -8.56 -5.52
C ILE A 156 -16.11 -9.78 -5.12
N ALA A 157 -15.65 -10.58 -6.08
CA ALA A 157 -14.83 -11.76 -5.79
C ALA A 157 -13.47 -11.36 -5.20
N THR A 158 -12.83 -10.35 -5.79
CA THR A 158 -11.58 -9.76 -5.29
C THR A 158 -11.79 -9.14 -3.90
N PHE A 159 -12.89 -8.39 -3.70
CA PHE A 159 -13.21 -7.80 -2.40
C PHE A 159 -13.35 -8.85 -1.29
N ALA A 160 -14.03 -9.98 -1.58
CA ALA A 160 -14.17 -11.08 -0.63
C ALA A 160 -12.79 -11.66 -0.23
N GLN A 161 -11.92 -11.95 -1.21
CA GLN A 161 -10.57 -12.45 -0.96
C GLN A 161 -9.72 -11.46 -0.16
N GLN A 162 -9.72 -10.20 -0.53
CA GLN A 162 -9.00 -9.13 0.15
C GLN A 162 -9.50 -8.92 1.60
N THR A 163 -10.79 -9.13 1.82
CA THR A 163 -11.39 -9.10 3.16
C THR A 163 -10.82 -10.21 4.04
N GLU A 164 -10.68 -11.43 3.52
CA GLU A 164 -10.06 -12.53 4.26
C GLU A 164 -8.56 -12.29 4.53
N ILE A 165 -7.83 -11.67 3.57
CA ILE A 165 -6.44 -11.21 3.83
C ILE A 165 -6.41 -10.26 5.04
N ALA A 166 -7.31 -9.29 5.10
CA ALA A 166 -7.38 -8.33 6.20
C ALA A 166 -7.73 -8.98 7.54
N ILE A 167 -8.67 -9.95 7.55
CA ILE A 167 -9.10 -10.69 8.75
C ILE A 167 -7.95 -11.54 9.31
N HIS A 168 -7.19 -12.20 8.45
CA HIS A 168 -6.14 -13.14 8.83
C HIS A 168 -4.73 -12.53 8.88
N ARG A 169 -4.62 -11.17 8.84
CA ARG A 169 -3.33 -10.51 8.90
C ARG A 169 -2.65 -10.73 10.24
N GLN A 170 -1.36 -10.95 10.19
CA GLN A 170 -0.50 -11.09 11.36
C GLN A 170 0.13 -9.75 11.75
N ASP A 171 0.55 -9.64 13.00
CA ASP A 171 1.43 -8.56 13.43
C ASP A 171 2.87 -8.91 13.02
N ASN A 172 3.34 -8.30 11.93
CA ASN A 172 4.67 -8.52 11.37
C ASN A 172 5.64 -7.38 11.70
N ARG A 173 5.41 -6.59 12.77
CA ARG A 173 6.31 -5.52 13.20
C ARG A 173 7.73 -6.01 13.49
N ALA A 174 7.86 -7.19 14.08
CA ALA A 174 9.18 -7.78 14.36
C ALA A 174 9.99 -7.99 13.06
N ALA A 175 9.35 -8.44 11.97
CA ALA A 175 10.02 -8.58 10.67
C ALA A 175 10.40 -7.23 10.07
N PHE A 176 9.55 -6.22 10.17
CA PHE A 176 9.86 -4.86 9.73
C PHE A 176 11.05 -4.27 10.50
N ASN A 177 11.09 -4.46 11.81
CA ASN A 177 12.16 -3.96 12.69
C ASN A 177 13.52 -4.61 12.43
N ALA A 178 13.53 -5.82 11.87
CA ALA A 178 14.74 -6.58 11.55
C ALA A 178 15.28 -6.29 10.14
N LEU A 179 14.62 -5.45 9.34
CA LEU A 179 15.09 -5.10 8.00
C LEU A 179 16.36 -4.26 8.07
N SER A 180 17.33 -4.59 7.21
CA SER A 180 18.58 -3.83 7.03
C SER A 180 18.55 -2.94 5.78
N CYS A 181 17.53 -3.08 4.91
CA CYS A 181 17.38 -2.23 3.74
C CYS A 181 16.69 -0.90 4.09
N PRO A 182 16.84 0.16 3.27
CA PRO A 182 16.15 1.43 3.50
C PRO A 182 14.64 1.26 3.61
N THR A 183 14.03 1.84 4.64
CA THR A 183 12.59 1.78 4.89
C THR A 183 11.97 3.17 4.90
N LEU A 184 10.78 3.28 4.29
CA LEU A 184 10.02 4.53 4.20
C LEU A 184 8.59 4.31 4.70
N LEU A 185 8.11 5.20 5.56
CA LEU A 185 6.74 5.26 6.04
C LEU A 185 6.10 6.56 5.54
N ILE A 186 4.93 6.47 4.89
CA ILE A 186 4.16 7.65 4.48
C ILE A 186 2.72 7.50 4.96
N ASN A 187 2.19 8.50 5.66
CA ASN A 187 0.79 8.53 6.06
C ASN A 187 0.15 9.90 5.82
N GLY A 188 -1.17 9.91 5.69
CA GLY A 188 -1.94 11.13 5.78
C GLY A 188 -2.21 11.49 7.25
N ALA A 189 -2.06 12.76 7.64
CA ALA A 189 -2.38 13.22 8.98
C ALA A 189 -3.87 13.04 9.29
N GLN A 190 -4.72 13.02 8.25
CA GLN A 190 -6.17 12.94 8.35
C GLN A 190 -6.72 11.54 7.98
N ASP A 191 -5.85 10.51 7.94
CA ASP A 191 -6.24 9.13 7.69
C ASP A 191 -7.06 8.59 8.86
N ALA A 192 -8.35 8.33 8.62
CA ALA A 192 -9.27 7.80 9.62
C ALA A 192 -9.25 6.26 9.72
N ILE A 193 -8.54 5.56 8.82
CA ILE A 193 -8.45 4.10 8.75
C ILE A 193 -7.13 3.61 9.32
N CYS A 194 -6.02 4.08 8.74
CA CYS A 194 -4.67 3.78 9.20
C CYS A 194 -4.06 5.03 9.81
N THR A 195 -4.50 5.35 11.02
CA THR A 195 -4.16 6.61 11.70
C THR A 195 -2.65 6.79 11.88
N PRO A 196 -2.15 8.02 12.09
CA PRO A 196 -0.74 8.28 12.33
C PRO A 196 -0.13 7.43 13.46
N GLN A 197 -0.93 7.04 14.47
CA GLN A 197 -0.50 6.17 15.56
C GLN A 197 -0.03 4.79 15.07
N HIS A 198 -0.61 4.25 14.00
CA HIS A 198 -0.14 2.99 13.41
C HIS A 198 1.27 3.13 12.81
N HIS A 199 1.56 4.27 12.17
CA HIS A 199 2.90 4.56 11.63
C HIS A 199 3.90 4.85 12.75
N GLN A 200 3.47 5.50 13.83
CA GLN A 200 4.30 5.69 15.02
C GLN A 200 4.76 4.36 15.62
N LEU A 201 3.90 3.32 15.63
CA LEU A 201 4.26 1.98 16.09
C LEU A 201 5.33 1.32 15.20
N LEU A 202 5.31 1.56 13.89
CA LEU A 202 6.35 1.10 12.97
C LEU A 202 7.65 1.87 13.17
N ALA A 203 7.60 3.20 13.18
CA ALA A 203 8.77 4.05 13.35
C ALA A 203 9.48 3.82 14.71
N ALA A 204 8.72 3.57 15.77
CA ALA A 204 9.30 3.29 17.10
C ALA A 204 10.11 1.98 17.13
N GLY A 205 9.83 1.03 16.26
CA GLY A 205 10.52 -0.25 16.19
C GLY A 205 11.72 -0.28 15.25
N ASN A 206 11.83 0.68 14.32
CA ASN A 206 12.94 0.77 13.36
C ASN A 206 13.43 2.23 13.31
N ALA A 207 14.52 2.50 14.02
CA ALA A 207 15.08 3.85 14.16
C ALA A 207 15.64 4.42 12.82
N ASP A 208 15.96 3.55 11.86
CA ASP A 208 16.48 3.93 10.55
C ASP A 208 15.35 4.18 9.53
N ALA A 209 14.08 3.95 9.91
CA ALA A 209 12.97 4.20 9.04
C ALA A 209 12.73 5.71 8.84
N THR A 210 12.75 6.17 7.61
CA THR A 210 12.30 7.52 7.27
C THR A 210 10.79 7.58 7.37
N TRP A 211 10.25 8.56 8.12
CA TRP A 211 8.81 8.75 8.27
C TRP A 211 8.39 10.13 7.80
N TYR A 212 7.44 10.15 6.86
CA TYR A 212 6.87 11.36 6.27
C TYR A 212 5.35 11.39 6.47
N THR A 213 4.83 12.49 6.99
CA THR A 213 3.39 12.72 7.17
C THR A 213 2.92 13.77 6.17
N VAL A 214 1.87 13.44 5.42
CA VAL A 214 1.17 14.36 4.51
C VAL A 214 0.06 15.05 5.29
N GLU A 215 0.25 16.31 5.64
CA GLU A 215 -0.64 17.07 6.55
C GLU A 215 -2.08 17.18 6.02
N THR A 216 -2.25 17.29 4.70
CA THR A 216 -3.54 17.46 4.04
C THR A 216 -4.16 16.14 3.55
N GLY A 217 -3.44 15.01 3.69
CA GLY A 217 -3.82 13.72 3.15
C GLY A 217 -4.76 12.93 4.07
N GLY A 218 -5.74 12.26 3.47
CA GLY A 218 -6.55 11.22 4.10
C GLY A 218 -5.90 9.83 3.94
N HIS A 219 -6.74 8.81 3.72
CA HIS A 219 -6.26 7.44 3.51
C HIS A 219 -5.66 7.23 2.12
N PHE A 220 -6.28 7.78 1.07
CA PHE A 220 -5.88 7.58 -0.33
C PHE A 220 -4.79 8.57 -0.79
N ILE A 221 -3.75 8.79 0.03
CA ILE A 221 -2.66 9.74 -0.26
C ILE A 221 -2.04 9.60 -1.66
N PRO A 222 -1.93 8.40 -2.30
CA PRO A 222 -1.40 8.32 -3.67
C PRO A 222 -2.29 9.01 -4.71
N LEU A 223 -3.59 9.15 -4.45
CA LEU A 223 -4.56 9.85 -5.32
C LEU A 223 -4.88 11.26 -4.83
N GLU A 224 -4.92 11.46 -3.51
CA GLU A 224 -5.26 12.75 -2.92
C GLU A 224 -4.13 13.79 -3.07
N THR A 225 -2.91 13.35 -2.86
CA THR A 225 -1.72 14.20 -2.73
C THR A 225 -0.48 13.61 -3.43
N PRO A 226 -0.58 13.23 -4.71
CA PRO A 226 0.54 12.58 -5.41
C PRO A 226 1.80 13.46 -5.49
N ASP A 227 1.64 14.79 -5.47
CA ASP A 227 2.74 15.75 -5.47
C ASP A 227 3.52 15.75 -4.15
N GLU A 228 2.89 15.36 -3.03
CA GLU A 228 3.54 15.24 -1.72
C GLU A 228 4.09 13.83 -1.49
N VAL A 229 3.48 12.80 -2.08
CA VAL A 229 3.92 11.39 -1.96
C VAL A 229 5.14 11.09 -2.85
N ALA A 230 5.21 11.64 -4.05
CA ALA A 230 6.26 11.30 -5.01
C ALA A 230 7.67 11.74 -4.58
N PRO A 231 7.92 12.93 -3.99
CA PRO A 231 9.26 13.34 -3.59
C PRO A 231 9.93 12.40 -2.57
N PRO A 232 9.33 12.07 -1.40
CA PRO A 232 9.94 11.15 -0.44
C PRO A 232 10.10 9.73 -1.02
N LEU A 233 9.18 9.29 -1.87
CA LEU A 233 9.30 7.98 -2.53
C LEU A 233 10.46 7.95 -3.53
N ARG A 234 10.68 9.04 -4.27
CA ARG A 234 11.83 9.17 -5.19
C ARG A 234 13.15 9.19 -4.44
N GLN A 235 13.23 9.92 -3.33
CA GLN A 235 14.41 9.94 -2.48
C GLN A 235 14.73 8.55 -1.96
N TRP A 236 13.76 7.84 -1.41
CA TRP A 236 13.90 6.47 -0.93
C TRP A 236 14.37 5.50 -2.03
N ILE A 237 13.82 5.60 -3.26
CA ILE A 237 14.27 4.79 -4.40
C ILE A 237 15.77 5.04 -4.67
N THR A 238 16.19 6.30 -4.67
CA THR A 238 17.60 6.68 -4.89
C THR A 238 18.50 6.08 -3.81
N GLU A 239 18.12 6.16 -2.55
CA GLU A 239 18.84 5.57 -1.42
C GLU A 239 18.97 4.05 -1.56
N CYS A 240 17.87 3.37 -1.92
CA CYS A 240 17.88 1.92 -2.15
C CYS A 240 18.84 1.49 -3.26
N ILE A 241 18.89 2.25 -4.35
CA ILE A 241 19.79 1.99 -5.48
C ILE A 241 21.25 2.17 -5.05
N GLN A 242 21.57 3.23 -4.31
CA GLN A 242 22.91 3.49 -3.79
C GLN A 242 23.38 2.38 -2.85
N CYS A 243 22.52 1.95 -1.91
CA CYS A 243 22.84 0.84 -1.01
C CYS A 243 23.08 -0.48 -1.76
N ALA A 244 22.27 -0.76 -2.80
CA ALA A 244 22.38 -2.01 -3.55
C ALA A 244 23.63 -2.11 -4.45
N THR A 245 24.28 -0.97 -4.76
CA THR A 245 25.54 -0.93 -5.54
C THR A 245 26.77 -1.09 -4.67
N THR A 246 26.65 -1.02 -3.36
CA THR A 246 27.74 -1.19 -2.39
C THR A 246 27.82 -2.59 -1.78
N ASP A 247 26.82 -3.44 -2.00
CA ASP A 247 26.73 -4.87 -1.64
C ASP A 247 27.22 -5.77 -2.79
#